data_8c3940b7afa8909017d02f6e3d85c314
#
_entry.id   8c3940b7afa8909017d02f6e3d85c314
#
_cell.length_a   1.000
_cell.length_b   1.000
_cell.length_c   1.000
_cell.angle_alpha   90.00
_cell.angle_beta   90.00
_cell.angle_gamma   90.00
#
_symmetry.space_group_name_H-M   'P 1'
#
loop_
_entity.id
_entity.type
_entity.pdbx_description
1 polymer ?
#
loop_
_entity_poly.entity_id
_entity_poly.type
_entity_poly.pdbx_seq_one_letter_code
_entity_poly.pdbx_strand_id
1 'polypeptide(L)'
;MTKGTKPLRILVADDHELVRRGIRGLLRARRGWTVVGEAMNGREAVEKANKLKPDVAILDISMPDLDGLQATRRIREAVPTTEVVVLTMHESDQMVRRVLDAGARGYVLKSDLATHLVKAVKDVCAGKMFLTPRVSDIVVRGFLTTGEGSDPTEHSQARPTPREVEIIRLLAEGKGNKEIAAKLGITIRTVETHRAKIMLKLGLHSLAELIHYAIRHKIFTSPSPTE
;
A
#
# COMPACT_ATOMS: atom_id res chain seq x y z
N MET A 1 24.01 -37.59 -7.29
CA MET A 1 23.20 -36.89 -8.30
C MET A 1 22.30 -35.89 -7.56
N THR A 2 22.72 -34.65 -7.45
CA THR A 2 21.94 -33.58 -6.82
C THR A 2 20.78 -33.24 -7.75
N LYS A 3 19.54 -33.52 -7.34
CA LYS A 3 18.34 -33.03 -8.03
C LYS A 3 18.46 -31.52 -8.22
N GLY A 4 18.64 -31.08 -9.46
CA GLY A 4 18.68 -29.67 -9.80
C GLY A 4 17.35 -29.01 -9.42
N THR A 5 17.34 -28.32 -8.30
CA THR A 5 16.20 -27.50 -7.89
C THR A 5 15.97 -26.44 -8.97
N LYS A 6 14.76 -26.44 -9.56
CA LYS A 6 14.37 -25.43 -10.54
C LYS A 6 14.64 -24.03 -9.96
N PRO A 7 15.27 -23.13 -10.72
CA PRO A 7 15.56 -21.80 -10.21
C PRO A 7 14.27 -21.05 -9.88
N LEU A 8 14.26 -20.35 -8.73
CA LEU A 8 13.15 -19.51 -8.32
C LEU A 8 13.03 -18.31 -9.26
N ARG A 9 11.90 -18.14 -9.87
CA ARG A 9 11.61 -17.12 -10.89
C ARG A 9 10.89 -15.95 -10.27
N ILE A 10 11.49 -14.75 -10.35
CA ILE A 10 11.02 -13.56 -9.66
C ILE A 10 10.74 -12.46 -10.68
N LEU A 11 9.55 -11.84 -10.58
CA LEU A 11 9.20 -10.59 -11.27
C LEU A 11 9.38 -9.44 -10.29
N VAL A 12 9.95 -8.32 -10.74
CA VAL A 12 10.14 -7.10 -9.93
C VAL A 12 9.42 -5.95 -10.60
N ALA A 13 8.57 -5.22 -9.88
CA ALA A 13 7.86 -4.05 -10.36
C ALA A 13 7.99 -2.87 -9.37
N ASP A 14 8.55 -1.78 -9.84
CA ASP A 14 8.70 -0.50 -9.13
C ASP A 14 8.92 0.59 -10.19
N ASP A 15 8.38 1.78 -10.05
CA ASP A 15 8.56 2.86 -11.03
C ASP A 15 9.96 3.51 -10.95
N HIS A 16 10.66 3.32 -9.81
CA HIS A 16 12.01 3.85 -9.59
C HIS A 16 13.10 2.86 -10.04
N GLU A 17 13.85 3.22 -11.08
CA GLU A 17 14.92 2.37 -11.62
C GLU A 17 15.97 1.98 -10.58
N LEU A 18 16.36 2.93 -9.70
CA LEU A 18 17.36 2.69 -8.67
C LEU A 18 16.91 1.60 -7.68
N VAL A 19 15.64 1.61 -7.30
CA VAL A 19 15.05 0.60 -6.42
C VAL A 19 15.05 -0.77 -7.11
N ARG A 20 14.61 -0.85 -8.37
CA ARG A 20 14.65 -2.11 -9.15
C ARG A 20 16.06 -2.66 -9.25
N ARG A 21 17.06 -1.81 -9.53
CA ARG A 21 18.47 -2.23 -9.56
C ARG A 21 18.96 -2.76 -8.21
N GLY A 22 18.60 -2.10 -7.11
CA GLY A 22 18.91 -2.55 -5.76
C GLY A 22 18.30 -3.91 -5.43
N ILE A 23 17.00 -4.07 -5.69
CA ILE A 23 16.29 -5.35 -5.52
C ILE A 23 16.94 -6.46 -6.34
N ARG A 24 17.21 -6.21 -7.63
CA ARG A 24 17.88 -7.17 -8.51
C ARG A 24 19.25 -7.58 -7.97
N GLY A 25 20.03 -6.64 -7.43
CA GLY A 25 21.33 -6.93 -6.80
C GLY A 25 21.19 -7.89 -5.62
N LEU A 26 20.23 -7.62 -4.71
CA LEU A 26 19.96 -8.48 -3.55
C LEU A 26 19.52 -9.89 -3.94
N LEU A 27 18.70 -10.01 -4.98
CA LEU A 27 18.18 -11.30 -5.45
C LEU A 27 19.24 -12.11 -6.20
N ARG A 28 20.03 -11.48 -7.08
CA ARG A 28 21.10 -12.14 -7.83
C ARG A 28 22.23 -12.70 -6.94
N ALA A 29 22.43 -12.11 -5.77
CA ALA A 29 23.38 -12.64 -4.78
C ALA A 29 22.93 -14.00 -4.20
N ARG A 30 21.73 -14.49 -4.54
CA ARG A 30 21.19 -15.77 -4.05
C ARG A 30 21.27 -16.84 -5.13
N ARG A 31 21.95 -17.91 -4.81
CA ARG A 31 22.11 -19.07 -5.70
C ARG A 31 20.75 -19.70 -6.00
N GLY A 32 20.45 -19.94 -7.27
CA GLY A 32 19.16 -20.53 -7.68
C GLY A 32 17.99 -19.54 -7.81
N TRP A 33 18.23 -18.22 -7.71
CA TRP A 33 17.22 -17.21 -7.94
C TRP A 33 17.46 -16.47 -9.25
N THR A 34 16.38 -16.20 -9.99
CA THR A 34 16.45 -15.51 -11.29
C THR A 34 15.34 -14.45 -11.38
N VAL A 35 15.72 -13.21 -11.64
CA VAL A 35 14.78 -12.16 -12.02
C VAL A 35 14.42 -12.40 -13.49
N VAL A 36 13.20 -12.84 -13.74
CA VAL A 36 12.69 -13.21 -15.08
C VAL A 36 12.03 -12.05 -15.80
N GLY A 37 11.72 -10.96 -15.10
CA GLY A 37 11.16 -9.75 -15.68
C GLY A 37 11.23 -8.57 -14.71
N GLU A 38 11.23 -7.37 -15.27
CA GLU A 38 11.09 -6.10 -14.56
C GLU A 38 9.93 -5.31 -15.17
N ALA A 39 9.20 -4.54 -14.36
CA ALA A 39 8.10 -3.68 -14.78
C ALA A 39 8.23 -2.29 -14.13
N MET A 40 7.75 -1.25 -14.81
CA MET A 40 7.80 0.13 -14.34
C MET A 40 6.44 0.64 -13.85
N ASN A 41 5.38 -0.15 -14.04
CA ASN A 41 4.03 0.14 -13.59
C ASN A 41 3.23 -1.16 -13.38
N GLY A 42 2.06 -1.03 -12.76
CA GLY A 42 1.24 -2.21 -12.43
C GLY A 42 0.67 -2.92 -13.65
N ARG A 43 0.38 -2.21 -14.76
CA ARG A 43 -0.11 -2.83 -16.00
C ARG A 43 0.93 -3.76 -16.60
N GLU A 44 2.16 -3.28 -16.76
CA GLU A 44 3.27 -4.11 -17.20
C GLU A 44 3.54 -5.31 -16.27
N ALA A 45 3.40 -5.08 -14.94
CA ALA A 45 3.58 -6.15 -13.97
C ALA A 45 2.57 -7.28 -14.19
N VAL A 46 1.28 -6.95 -14.40
CA VAL A 46 0.22 -7.93 -14.69
C VAL A 46 0.48 -8.66 -16.01
N GLU A 47 0.81 -7.94 -17.08
CA GLU A 47 1.10 -8.53 -18.39
C GLU A 47 2.28 -9.51 -18.33
N LYS A 48 3.37 -9.08 -17.66
CA LYS A 48 4.58 -9.91 -17.49
C LYS A 48 4.33 -11.10 -16.55
N ALA A 49 3.54 -10.95 -15.52
CA ALA A 49 3.15 -12.05 -14.64
C ALA A 49 2.36 -13.13 -15.42
N ASN A 50 1.38 -12.73 -16.25
CA ASN A 50 0.61 -13.63 -17.10
C ASN A 50 1.49 -14.40 -18.10
N LYS A 51 2.42 -13.69 -18.73
CA LYS A 51 3.32 -14.27 -19.76
C LYS A 51 4.39 -15.16 -19.15
N LEU A 52 5.01 -14.70 -18.08
CA LEU A 52 6.21 -15.32 -17.50
C LEU A 52 5.86 -16.33 -16.40
N LYS A 53 4.71 -16.24 -15.79
CA LYS A 53 4.27 -17.07 -14.66
C LYS A 53 5.39 -17.23 -13.61
N PRO A 54 5.82 -16.12 -12.98
CA PRO A 54 6.87 -16.17 -11.98
C PRO A 54 6.39 -16.91 -10.72
N ASP A 55 7.32 -17.44 -9.93
CA ASP A 55 6.98 -18.03 -8.64
C ASP A 55 6.64 -16.94 -7.61
N VAL A 56 7.33 -15.77 -7.70
CA VAL A 56 7.10 -14.60 -6.84
C VAL A 56 7.07 -13.32 -7.68
N ALA A 57 6.11 -12.45 -7.41
CA ALA A 57 6.09 -11.06 -7.87
C ALA A 57 6.36 -10.12 -6.71
N ILE A 58 7.34 -9.24 -6.85
CA ILE A 58 7.67 -8.18 -5.91
C ILE A 58 7.15 -6.88 -6.50
N LEU A 59 6.17 -6.24 -5.84
CA LEU A 59 5.43 -5.10 -6.38
C LEU A 59 5.52 -3.89 -5.44
N ASP A 60 5.91 -2.74 -5.97
CA ASP A 60 5.68 -1.46 -5.27
C ASP A 60 4.19 -1.12 -5.26
N ILE A 61 3.71 -0.50 -4.18
CA ILE A 61 2.32 0.00 -4.11
C ILE A 61 2.16 1.24 -4.99
N SER A 62 3.11 2.17 -4.93
CA SER A 62 2.96 3.52 -5.48
C SER A 62 3.43 3.61 -6.94
N MET A 63 2.88 2.78 -7.81
CA MET A 63 3.19 2.80 -9.25
C MET A 63 2.15 3.60 -10.04
N PRO A 64 2.55 4.24 -11.16
CA PRO A 64 1.64 4.92 -12.07
C PRO A 64 0.73 3.94 -12.84
N ASP A 65 -0.34 4.46 -13.46
CA ASP A 65 -1.34 3.79 -14.29
C ASP A 65 -2.19 2.77 -13.54
N LEU A 66 -1.59 1.78 -12.93
CA LEU A 66 -2.20 0.75 -12.12
C LEU A 66 -1.37 0.59 -10.85
N ASP A 67 -1.95 0.88 -9.70
CA ASP A 67 -1.27 0.73 -8.42
C ASP A 67 -0.94 -0.74 -8.08
N GLY A 68 0.02 -0.93 -7.16
CA GLY A 68 0.47 -2.27 -6.80
C GLY A 68 -0.60 -3.12 -6.11
N LEU A 69 -1.61 -2.53 -5.47
CA LEU A 69 -2.72 -3.28 -4.87
C LEU A 69 -3.64 -3.85 -5.93
N GLN A 70 -3.99 -3.06 -6.93
CA GLN A 70 -4.79 -3.51 -8.08
C GLN A 70 -4.01 -4.54 -8.90
N ALA A 71 -2.70 -4.30 -9.11
CA ALA A 71 -1.83 -5.27 -9.78
C ALA A 71 -1.78 -6.60 -9.02
N THR A 72 -1.67 -6.57 -7.67
CA THR A 72 -1.69 -7.75 -6.82
C THR A 72 -2.96 -8.57 -7.03
N ARG A 73 -4.15 -7.95 -6.95
CA ARG A 73 -5.43 -8.64 -7.16
C ARG A 73 -5.48 -9.33 -8.52
N ARG A 74 -5.16 -8.58 -9.60
CA ARG A 74 -5.19 -9.11 -10.96
C ARG A 74 -4.19 -10.25 -11.18
N ILE A 75 -3.00 -10.16 -10.58
CA ILE A 75 -2.01 -11.25 -10.67
C ILE A 75 -2.49 -12.47 -9.91
N ARG A 76 -3.03 -12.31 -8.70
CA ARG A 76 -3.55 -13.42 -7.89
C ARG A 76 -4.76 -14.10 -8.55
N GLU A 77 -5.61 -13.35 -9.23
CA GLU A 77 -6.74 -13.88 -10.01
C GLU A 77 -6.27 -14.63 -11.26
N ALA A 78 -5.36 -14.05 -12.04
CA ALA A 78 -4.94 -14.61 -13.33
C ALA A 78 -3.85 -15.70 -13.19
N VAL A 79 -2.98 -15.62 -12.20
CA VAL A 79 -1.89 -16.57 -11.95
C VAL A 79 -1.85 -16.93 -10.46
N PRO A 80 -2.79 -17.74 -9.96
CA PRO A 80 -2.90 -18.06 -8.52
C PRO A 80 -1.66 -18.71 -7.90
N THR A 81 -0.78 -19.28 -8.74
CA THR A 81 0.49 -19.89 -8.31
C THR A 81 1.59 -18.87 -8.03
N THR A 82 1.44 -17.62 -8.48
CA THR A 82 2.40 -16.55 -8.21
C THR A 82 2.15 -15.97 -6.83
N GLU A 83 3.10 -16.08 -5.92
CA GLU A 83 3.03 -15.39 -4.64
C GLU A 83 3.43 -13.93 -4.78
N VAL A 84 2.84 -13.06 -3.97
CA VAL A 84 3.08 -11.62 -4.07
C VAL A 84 3.69 -11.08 -2.78
N VAL A 85 4.81 -10.37 -2.94
CA VAL A 85 5.45 -9.53 -1.91
C VAL A 85 5.25 -8.08 -2.29
N VAL A 86 4.62 -7.32 -1.43
CA VAL A 86 4.37 -5.88 -1.64
C VAL A 86 5.43 -5.05 -0.94
N LEU A 87 5.94 -4.04 -1.65
CA LEU A 87 6.84 -3.04 -1.13
C LEU A 87 6.11 -1.72 -0.88
N THR A 88 6.42 -1.04 0.20
CA THR A 88 5.77 0.24 0.53
C THR A 88 6.66 1.14 1.38
N MET A 89 6.40 2.45 1.33
CA MET A 89 6.97 3.44 2.25
C MET A 89 6.09 3.67 3.49
N HIS A 90 4.89 3.09 3.55
CA HIS A 90 3.88 3.39 4.56
C HIS A 90 3.65 2.22 5.51
N GLU A 91 3.45 2.53 6.80
CA GLU A 91 3.24 1.56 7.89
C GLU A 91 1.83 1.68 8.51
N SER A 92 0.82 2.11 7.76
CA SER A 92 -0.52 2.28 8.35
C SER A 92 -1.32 0.97 8.42
N ASP A 93 -2.07 0.78 9.50
CA ASP A 93 -2.95 -0.38 9.72
C ASP A 93 -3.88 -0.62 8.53
N GLN A 94 -4.44 0.46 7.98
CA GLN A 94 -5.34 0.39 6.84
C GLN A 94 -4.62 -0.12 5.58
N MET A 95 -3.38 0.31 5.34
CA MET A 95 -2.60 -0.16 4.19
C MET A 95 -2.27 -1.63 4.32
N VAL A 96 -1.88 -2.08 5.51
CA VAL A 96 -1.61 -3.49 5.79
C VAL A 96 -2.83 -4.35 5.48
N ARG A 97 -4.01 -3.98 5.99
CA ARG A 97 -5.27 -4.70 5.69
C ARG A 97 -5.54 -4.74 4.18
N ARG A 98 -5.48 -3.61 3.48
CA ARG A 98 -5.70 -3.54 2.03
C ARG A 98 -4.75 -4.42 1.22
N VAL A 99 -3.48 -4.53 1.64
CA VAL A 99 -2.47 -5.38 1.01
C VAL A 99 -2.81 -6.86 1.21
N LEU A 100 -3.21 -7.24 2.43
CA LEU A 100 -3.63 -8.61 2.75
C LEU A 100 -4.93 -8.99 2.02
N ASP A 101 -5.91 -8.09 1.98
CA ASP A 101 -7.19 -8.26 1.26
C ASP A 101 -6.98 -8.37 -0.27
N ALA A 102 -5.92 -7.75 -0.79
CA ALA A 102 -5.52 -7.91 -2.18
C ALA A 102 -4.90 -9.28 -2.49
N GLY A 103 -4.63 -10.10 -1.47
CA GLY A 103 -4.08 -11.45 -1.60
C GLY A 103 -2.55 -11.51 -1.59
N ALA A 104 -1.85 -10.45 -1.18
CA ALA A 104 -0.41 -10.50 -0.95
C ALA A 104 -0.09 -11.34 0.29
N ARG A 105 1.02 -12.08 0.24
CA ARG A 105 1.53 -12.86 1.37
C ARG A 105 2.80 -12.29 1.99
N GLY A 106 3.43 -11.33 1.34
CA GLY A 106 4.60 -10.63 1.85
C GLY A 106 4.36 -9.13 1.93
N TYR A 107 4.75 -8.52 3.05
CA TYR A 107 4.73 -7.08 3.25
C TYR A 107 6.09 -6.61 3.75
N VAL A 108 6.77 -5.79 2.97
CA VAL A 108 8.12 -5.30 3.26
C VAL A 108 8.17 -3.79 3.10
N LEU A 109 8.73 -3.11 4.09
CA LEU A 109 9.00 -1.68 3.99
C LEU A 109 10.20 -1.44 3.08
N LYS A 110 10.13 -0.43 2.22
CA LYS A 110 11.26 -0.05 1.35
C LYS A 110 12.51 0.34 2.17
N SER A 111 12.36 0.88 3.38
CA SER A 111 13.46 1.13 4.32
C SER A 111 14.19 -0.14 4.76
N ASP A 112 13.51 -1.27 4.75
CA ASP A 112 13.99 -2.53 5.30
C ASP A 112 14.34 -3.58 4.23
N LEU A 113 14.35 -3.17 2.94
CA LEU A 113 14.60 -4.05 1.80
C LEU A 113 15.86 -4.90 1.96
N ALA A 114 16.98 -4.26 2.32
CA ALA A 114 18.26 -4.95 2.44
C ALA A 114 18.24 -6.09 3.48
N THR A 115 17.47 -5.89 4.56
CA THR A 115 17.41 -6.81 5.69
C THR A 115 16.36 -7.90 5.50
N HIS A 116 15.19 -7.54 4.95
CA HIS A 116 14.01 -8.41 5.02
C HIS A 116 13.56 -9.02 3.70
N LEU A 117 13.93 -8.44 2.53
CA LEU A 117 13.43 -8.90 1.24
C LEU A 117 13.71 -10.39 0.96
N VAL A 118 14.94 -10.81 1.20
CA VAL A 118 15.34 -12.22 0.95
C VAL A 118 14.57 -13.19 1.82
N LYS A 119 14.34 -12.82 3.08
CA LYS A 119 13.55 -13.62 4.01
C LYS A 119 12.08 -13.66 3.58
N ALA A 120 11.52 -12.50 3.21
CA ALA A 120 10.15 -12.41 2.71
C ALA A 120 9.90 -13.35 1.52
N VAL A 121 10.77 -13.29 0.51
CA VAL A 121 10.67 -14.16 -0.66
C VAL A 121 10.75 -15.64 -0.28
N LYS A 122 11.65 -16.04 0.61
CA LYS A 122 11.75 -17.43 1.09
C LYS A 122 10.49 -17.87 1.81
N ASP A 123 9.97 -17.05 2.71
CA ASP A 123 8.82 -17.37 3.54
C ASP A 123 7.54 -17.51 2.68
N VAL A 124 7.30 -16.60 1.72
CA VAL A 124 6.14 -16.70 0.82
C VAL A 124 6.22 -17.91 -0.11
N CYS A 125 7.42 -18.26 -0.59
CA CYS A 125 7.62 -19.48 -1.39
C CYS A 125 7.38 -20.75 -0.58
N ALA A 126 7.58 -20.71 0.74
CA ALA A 126 7.24 -21.81 1.64
C ALA A 126 5.77 -21.82 2.08
N GLY A 127 4.92 -20.98 1.46
CA GLY A 127 3.51 -20.84 1.80
C GLY A 127 3.25 -20.09 3.11
N LYS A 128 4.27 -19.44 3.69
CA LYS A 128 4.16 -18.65 4.92
C LYS A 128 3.87 -17.20 4.60
N MET A 129 3.17 -16.52 5.50
CA MET A 129 3.03 -15.07 5.44
C MET A 129 4.29 -14.40 6.01
N PHE A 130 4.76 -13.35 5.36
CA PHE A 130 5.85 -12.53 5.85
C PHE A 130 5.39 -11.09 6.08
N LEU A 131 5.50 -10.64 7.31
CA LEU A 131 5.29 -9.25 7.71
C LEU A 131 6.55 -8.78 8.42
N THR A 132 6.99 -7.54 8.17
CA THR A 132 8.07 -6.97 8.99
C THR A 132 7.63 -6.86 10.45
N PRO A 133 8.54 -6.89 11.44
CA PRO A 133 8.15 -6.87 12.86
C PRO A 133 7.19 -5.72 13.21
N ARG A 134 7.46 -4.52 12.71
CA ARG A 134 6.58 -3.35 12.92
C ARG A 134 5.17 -3.56 12.39
N VAL A 135 5.04 -4.21 11.22
CA VAL A 135 3.75 -4.51 10.60
C VAL A 135 3.04 -5.63 11.34
N SER A 136 3.78 -6.61 11.86
CA SER A 136 3.19 -7.67 12.68
C SER A 136 2.52 -7.12 13.94
N ASP A 137 3.13 -6.14 14.61
CA ASP A 137 2.55 -5.48 15.79
C ASP A 137 1.24 -4.76 15.44
N ILE A 138 1.16 -4.16 14.26
CA ILE A 138 -0.05 -3.49 13.75
C ILE A 138 -1.17 -4.51 13.55
N VAL A 139 -0.87 -5.63 12.90
CA VAL A 139 -1.86 -6.69 12.64
C VAL A 139 -2.37 -7.28 13.95
N VAL A 140 -1.47 -7.61 14.89
CA VAL A 140 -1.86 -8.14 16.20
C VAL A 140 -2.74 -7.16 16.98
N ARG A 141 -2.39 -5.89 17.03
CA ARG A 141 -3.25 -4.86 17.66
C ARG A 141 -4.60 -4.75 16.97
N GLY A 142 -4.63 -4.77 15.65
CA GLY A 142 -5.86 -4.73 14.87
C GLY A 142 -6.80 -5.92 15.15
N PHE A 143 -6.25 -7.12 15.37
CA PHE A 143 -7.04 -8.30 15.77
C PHE A 143 -7.51 -8.26 17.23
N LEU A 144 -6.71 -7.69 18.14
CA LEU A 144 -7.09 -7.57 19.56
C LEU A 144 -8.20 -6.55 19.78
N THR A 145 -8.31 -5.52 18.91
CA THR A 145 -9.37 -4.51 18.98
C THR A 145 -10.68 -4.96 18.30
N THR A 146 -10.67 -6.04 17.52
CA THR A 146 -11.86 -6.62 16.87
C THR A 146 -12.50 -7.75 17.70
N GLY A 147 -12.01 -8.02 18.93
CA GLY A 147 -12.46 -9.11 19.80
C GLY A 147 -13.78 -8.87 20.55
N GLU A 148 -14.50 -7.79 20.32
CA GLU A 148 -15.87 -7.59 20.84
C GLU A 148 -16.81 -7.20 19.70
N GLY A 149 -17.52 -8.19 19.21
CA GLY A 149 -18.84 -8.14 18.59
C GLY A 149 -19.09 -7.08 17.52
N SER A 150 -18.68 -7.30 16.27
CA SER A 150 -19.38 -6.68 15.13
C SER A 150 -19.29 -7.56 13.89
N ASP A 151 -20.45 -7.78 13.31
CA ASP A 151 -20.81 -8.55 12.11
C ASP A 151 -19.95 -8.21 10.88
N PRO A 152 -19.55 -9.20 10.02
CA PRO A 152 -18.62 -9.00 8.89
C PRO A 152 -19.23 -8.30 7.66
N THR A 153 -20.39 -7.71 7.72
CA THR A 153 -21.15 -7.23 6.55
C THR A 153 -21.28 -5.72 6.38
N GLU A 154 -20.52 -4.92 7.10
CA GLU A 154 -20.47 -3.49 6.78
C GLU A 154 -19.06 -3.09 6.31
N HIS A 155 -18.95 -2.64 5.07
CA HIS A 155 -17.85 -1.85 4.52
C HIS A 155 -17.68 -0.60 5.40
N SER A 156 -16.94 -0.74 6.50
CA SER A 156 -16.61 0.37 7.39
C SER A 156 -15.68 1.32 6.64
N GLN A 157 -16.26 2.27 5.93
CA GLN A 157 -15.58 3.52 5.58
C GLN A 157 -15.11 4.10 6.91
N ALA A 158 -13.81 4.08 7.15
CA ALA A 158 -13.23 4.57 8.39
C ALA A 158 -13.61 6.05 8.56
N ARG A 159 -14.58 6.33 9.44
CA ARG A 159 -15.08 7.70 9.65
C ARG A 159 -13.93 8.59 10.14
N PRO A 160 -13.81 9.81 9.63
CA PRO A 160 -12.83 10.75 10.13
C PRO A 160 -13.04 11.04 11.61
N THR A 161 -11.95 11.12 12.36
CA THR A 161 -12.00 11.57 13.77
C THR A 161 -12.48 13.02 13.86
N PRO A 162 -12.96 13.52 15.01
CA PRO A 162 -13.37 14.91 15.16
C PRO A 162 -12.30 15.90 14.71
N ARG A 163 -11.02 15.62 14.99
CA ARG A 163 -9.88 16.45 14.57
C ARG A 163 -9.64 16.41 13.07
N GLU A 164 -9.80 15.25 12.45
CA GLU A 164 -9.73 15.11 10.99
C GLU A 164 -10.89 15.82 10.29
N VAL A 165 -12.10 15.75 10.85
CA VAL A 165 -13.27 16.49 10.35
C VAL A 165 -13.04 17.99 10.35
N GLU A 166 -12.42 18.52 11.40
CA GLU A 166 -12.07 19.94 11.50
C GLU A 166 -11.07 20.36 10.40
N ILE A 167 -10.05 19.55 10.15
CA ILE A 167 -9.08 19.79 9.08
C ILE A 167 -9.75 19.68 7.69
N ILE A 168 -10.59 18.66 7.47
CA ILE A 168 -11.35 18.49 6.22
C ILE A 168 -12.21 19.73 5.95
N ARG A 169 -12.92 20.24 6.96
CA ARG A 169 -13.74 21.46 6.85
C ARG A 169 -12.90 22.65 6.39
N LEU A 170 -11.77 22.90 7.07
CA LEU A 170 -10.89 24.02 6.76
C LEU A 170 -10.28 23.93 5.34
N LEU A 171 -9.94 22.72 4.90
CA LEU A 171 -9.48 22.47 3.52
C LEU A 171 -10.60 22.72 2.51
N ALA A 172 -11.82 22.34 2.81
CA ALA A 172 -13.00 22.57 1.97
C ALA A 172 -13.39 24.06 1.92
N GLU A 173 -13.08 24.85 2.97
CA GLU A 173 -13.19 26.31 3.01
C GLU A 173 -12.09 27.00 2.17
N GLY A 174 -11.18 26.25 1.55
CA GLY A 174 -10.08 26.80 0.76
C GLY A 174 -8.87 27.27 1.59
N LYS A 175 -8.80 26.96 2.89
CA LYS A 175 -7.68 27.37 3.75
C LYS A 175 -6.40 26.63 3.37
N GLY A 176 -5.30 27.39 3.30
CA GLY A 176 -3.97 26.84 3.10
C GLY A 176 -3.38 26.22 4.39
N ASN A 177 -2.37 25.34 4.26
CA ASN A 177 -1.75 24.65 5.39
C ASN A 177 -1.26 25.63 6.49
N LYS A 178 -0.78 26.83 6.12
CA LYS A 178 -0.33 27.86 7.06
C LYS A 178 -1.48 28.43 7.89
N GLU A 179 -2.63 28.68 7.27
CA GLU A 179 -3.82 29.21 7.95
C GLU A 179 -4.45 28.17 8.86
N ILE A 180 -4.47 26.89 8.41
CA ILE A 180 -4.94 25.76 9.22
C ILE A 180 -4.04 25.56 10.44
N ALA A 181 -2.72 25.62 10.25
CA ALA A 181 -1.75 25.50 11.33
C ALA A 181 -1.96 26.58 12.40
N ALA A 182 -2.13 27.85 11.96
CA ALA A 182 -2.39 28.99 12.86
C ALA A 182 -3.73 28.82 13.60
N LYS A 183 -4.80 28.44 12.89
CA LYS A 183 -6.15 28.27 13.49
C LYS A 183 -6.22 27.12 14.49
N LEU A 184 -5.44 26.07 14.27
CA LEU A 184 -5.47 24.86 15.09
C LEU A 184 -4.38 24.80 16.16
N GLY A 185 -3.48 25.81 16.21
CA GLY A 185 -2.37 25.87 17.17
C GLY A 185 -1.32 24.76 16.97
N ILE A 186 -1.09 24.32 15.74
CA ILE A 186 -0.15 23.24 15.40
C ILE A 186 0.85 23.71 14.33
N THR A 187 1.88 22.89 14.04
CA THR A 187 2.85 23.24 13.00
C THR A 187 2.31 22.95 11.61
N ILE A 188 2.84 23.64 10.58
CA ILE A 188 2.51 23.38 9.16
C ILE A 188 2.78 21.91 8.83
N ARG A 189 3.91 21.36 9.27
CA ARG A 189 4.30 19.96 9.08
C ARG A 189 3.28 18.99 9.70
N THR A 190 2.69 19.34 10.82
CA THR A 190 1.63 18.55 11.46
C THR A 190 0.36 18.56 10.61
N VAL A 191 -0.01 19.71 10.01
CA VAL A 191 -1.15 19.80 9.07
C VAL A 191 -0.93 18.95 7.84
N GLU A 192 0.27 18.99 7.25
CA GLU A 192 0.64 18.16 6.09
C GLU A 192 0.53 16.68 6.41
N THR A 193 1.01 16.28 7.59
CA THR A 193 0.91 14.90 8.06
C THR A 193 -0.55 14.46 8.24
N HIS A 194 -1.39 15.30 8.85
CA HIS A 194 -2.82 15.02 8.99
C HIS A 194 -3.51 14.93 7.63
N ARG A 195 -3.22 15.86 6.72
CA ARG A 195 -3.77 15.84 5.36
C ARG A 195 -3.43 14.55 4.62
N ALA A 196 -2.16 14.13 4.63
CA ALA A 196 -1.74 12.87 4.02
C ALA A 196 -2.47 11.66 4.62
N LYS A 197 -2.61 11.62 5.96
CA LYS A 197 -3.35 10.56 6.66
C LYS A 197 -4.83 10.55 6.30
N ILE A 198 -5.48 11.72 6.23
CA ILE A 198 -6.90 11.85 5.85
C ILE A 198 -7.11 11.36 4.43
N MET A 199 -6.29 11.81 3.47
CA MET A 199 -6.37 11.38 2.08
C MET A 199 -6.25 9.86 1.95
N LEU A 200 -5.26 9.28 2.62
CA LEU A 200 -5.04 7.84 2.64
C LEU A 200 -6.22 7.09 3.30
N LYS A 201 -6.68 7.56 4.46
CA LYS A 201 -7.78 6.95 5.23
C LYS A 201 -9.09 6.91 4.47
N LEU A 202 -9.37 7.96 3.69
CA LEU A 202 -10.61 8.09 2.92
C LEU A 202 -10.47 7.57 1.48
N GLY A 203 -9.28 7.11 1.07
CA GLY A 203 -9.01 6.63 -0.29
C GLY A 203 -9.11 7.73 -1.34
N LEU A 204 -8.76 8.98 -0.97
CA LEU A 204 -8.86 10.15 -1.85
C LEU A 204 -7.48 10.48 -2.43
N HIS A 205 -7.46 10.88 -3.71
CA HIS A 205 -6.21 11.13 -4.44
C HIS A 205 -6.02 12.61 -4.80
N SER A 206 -7.04 13.44 -4.60
CA SER A 206 -6.99 14.87 -4.92
C SER A 206 -7.75 15.73 -3.92
N LEU A 207 -7.37 17.02 -3.82
CA LEU A 207 -8.11 17.99 -3.00
C LEU A 207 -9.57 18.13 -3.48
N ALA A 208 -9.81 18.03 -4.78
CA ALA A 208 -11.16 18.05 -5.33
C ALA A 208 -12.01 16.89 -4.80
N GLU A 209 -11.47 15.69 -4.76
CA GLU A 209 -12.16 14.53 -4.16
C GLU A 209 -12.43 14.72 -2.67
N LEU A 210 -11.51 15.35 -1.92
CA LEU A 210 -11.73 15.69 -0.51
C LEU A 210 -12.87 16.69 -0.34
N ILE A 211 -12.96 17.72 -1.19
CA ILE A 211 -14.06 18.70 -1.16
C ILE A 211 -15.39 18.01 -1.48
N HIS A 212 -15.44 17.16 -2.50
CA HIS A 212 -16.62 16.37 -2.82
C HIS A 212 -17.04 15.44 -1.66
N TYR A 213 -16.05 14.82 -0.99
CA TYR A 213 -16.31 14.04 0.21
C TYR A 213 -16.93 14.89 1.32
N ALA A 214 -16.36 16.08 1.60
CA ALA A 214 -16.83 17.00 2.63
C ALA A 214 -18.28 17.46 2.38
N ILE A 215 -18.63 17.75 1.14
CA ILE A 215 -20.01 18.14 0.74
C ILE A 215 -20.94 16.94 0.91
N ARG A 216 -20.60 15.77 0.39
CA ARG A 216 -21.43 14.54 0.45
C ARG A 216 -21.75 14.14 1.88
N HIS A 217 -20.80 14.27 2.80
CA HIS A 217 -20.95 13.89 4.20
C HIS A 217 -21.38 15.05 5.11
N LYS A 218 -21.81 16.20 4.52
CA LYS A 218 -22.28 17.41 5.24
C LYS A 218 -21.27 17.97 6.25
N ILE A 219 -19.98 17.74 6.01
CA ILE A 219 -18.88 18.32 6.79
C ILE A 219 -18.69 19.80 6.41
N PHE A 220 -18.98 20.12 5.14
CA PHE A 220 -18.95 21.46 4.59
C PHE A 220 -20.18 21.68 3.72
N THR A 221 -20.81 22.83 3.91
CA THR A 221 -21.90 23.31 3.04
C THR A 221 -21.36 24.47 2.23
N SER A 222 -21.34 24.36 0.91
CA SER A 222 -20.93 25.47 0.05
C SER A 222 -21.83 26.68 0.32
N PRO A 223 -21.28 27.88 0.55
CA PRO A 223 -22.09 29.09 0.58
C PRO A 223 -22.80 29.21 -0.77
N SER A 224 -24.10 29.43 -0.75
CA SER A 224 -24.88 29.74 -1.95
C SER A 224 -24.24 30.94 -2.67
N PRO A 225 -24.14 30.94 -4.01
CA PRO A 225 -23.68 32.11 -4.71
C PRO A 225 -24.63 33.26 -4.35
N THR A 226 -24.08 34.31 -3.76
CA THR A 226 -24.77 35.59 -3.56
C THR A 226 -25.05 36.15 -4.95
N GLU A 227 -26.34 36.35 -5.27
CA GLU A 227 -26.84 37.11 -6.42
C GLU A 227 -26.25 38.51 -6.46
#